data_19c84ef27c2398cf110e9140711e018e
#
_entry.id   19c84ef27c2398cf110e9140711e018e
#
_cell.length_a   1.000
_cell.length_b   1.000
_cell.length_c   1.000
_cell.angle_alpha   90.00
_cell.angle_beta   90.00
_cell.angle_gamma   90.00
#
_symmetry.space_group_name_H-M   'P 1'
#
loop_
_entity.id
_entity.type
_entity.pdbx_description
1 polymer ?
#
loop_
_entity_poly.entity_id
_entity_poly.type
_entity_poly.pdbx_seq_one_letter_code
_entity_poly.pdbx_strand_id
1 'polypeptide(L)'
;MVFKNKNSNLNLAKDITQRAREYFYCAYFPKVAATRIVKQIKWERPARGWVKLNTDGSSLGNPGLAGGVGVIQDEEGNWIVGFARNIGITTSFQAELWGLRDGLTLCVECNFSAVEVELDARSVLDVITSPVCSNSLITSLVDDCKQLATRIPWISFKHCYREANWSTHKLARMGAVQESPFVIFLSPPVDVTRVFSSDMLGVFFSRECLEFVFSA
;
A
#
# COMPACT_ATOMS: atom_id res chain seq x y z
N MET A 1 -45.10 9.72 -16.38
CA MET A 1 -44.61 10.01 -15.01
C MET A 1 -43.29 9.29 -14.83
N VAL A 2 -42.16 10.01 -14.88
CA VAL A 2 -40.84 9.40 -14.80
C VAL A 2 -40.37 9.45 -13.36
N PHE A 3 -40.26 8.30 -12.70
CA PHE A 3 -39.68 8.23 -11.36
C PHE A 3 -38.21 8.51 -11.44
N LYS A 4 -37.77 9.70 -11.09
CA LYS A 4 -36.36 10.02 -10.93
C LYS A 4 -35.78 9.19 -9.78
N ASN A 5 -34.76 8.41 -10.11
CA ASN A 5 -34.09 7.51 -9.22
C ASN A 5 -33.36 8.29 -8.09
N LYS A 6 -33.97 8.40 -6.90
CA LYS A 6 -33.37 9.05 -5.71
C LYS A 6 -32.08 8.39 -5.22
N ASN A 7 -31.84 7.14 -5.62
CA ASN A 7 -30.64 6.38 -5.18
C ASN A 7 -29.34 6.85 -5.85
N SER A 8 -29.39 7.43 -7.05
CA SER A 8 -28.19 7.93 -7.73
C SER A 8 -27.53 9.11 -7.02
N ASN A 9 -28.34 10.01 -6.42
CA ASN A 9 -27.82 11.19 -5.72
C ASN A 9 -27.21 10.85 -4.35
N LEU A 10 -27.73 9.81 -3.68
CA LEU A 10 -27.17 9.32 -2.41
C LEU A 10 -25.82 8.65 -2.59
N ASN A 11 -25.66 7.89 -3.67
CA ASN A 11 -24.38 7.25 -3.99
C ASN A 11 -23.34 8.29 -4.40
N LEU A 12 -23.72 9.30 -5.18
CA LEU A 12 -22.83 10.39 -5.57
C LEU A 12 -22.37 11.21 -4.35
N ALA A 13 -23.29 11.53 -3.42
CA ALA A 13 -22.92 12.25 -2.20
C ALA A 13 -21.96 11.45 -1.31
N LYS A 14 -22.17 10.13 -1.17
CA LYS A 14 -21.26 9.24 -0.44
C LYS A 14 -19.87 9.20 -1.10
N ASP A 15 -19.82 9.06 -2.42
CA ASP A 15 -18.58 9.03 -3.19
C ASP A 15 -17.79 10.35 -3.06
N ILE A 16 -18.49 11.50 -3.19
CA ILE A 16 -17.86 12.82 -2.99
C ILE A 16 -17.34 12.97 -1.55
N THR A 17 -18.11 12.54 -0.56
CA THR A 17 -17.70 12.63 0.86
C THR A 17 -16.49 11.73 1.12
N GLN A 18 -16.46 10.53 0.55
CA GLN A 18 -15.34 9.62 0.68
C GLN A 18 -14.07 10.21 0.05
N ARG A 19 -14.14 10.70 -1.19
CA ARG A 19 -13.02 11.36 -1.87
C ARG A 19 -12.50 12.59 -1.11
N ALA A 20 -13.41 13.39 -0.58
CA ALA A 20 -13.04 14.56 0.23
C ALA A 20 -12.29 14.14 1.51
N ARG A 21 -12.72 13.06 2.18
CA ARG A 21 -12.04 12.53 3.36
C ARG A 21 -10.67 11.94 3.01
N GLU A 22 -10.57 11.15 1.94
CA GLU A 22 -9.30 10.61 1.45
C GLU A 22 -8.34 11.74 1.08
N TYR A 23 -8.81 12.75 0.36
CA TYR A 23 -8.03 13.95 0.03
C TYR A 23 -7.56 14.68 1.29
N PHE A 24 -8.42 14.80 2.32
CA PHE A 24 -8.06 15.43 3.59
C PHE A 24 -6.91 14.67 4.30
N TYR A 25 -6.98 13.34 4.35
CA TYR A 25 -5.87 12.53 4.89
C TYR A 25 -4.59 12.67 4.08
N CYS A 26 -4.69 12.84 2.75
CA CYS A 26 -3.53 12.97 1.88
C CYS A 26 -2.95 14.39 1.82
N ALA A 27 -3.76 15.43 2.08
CA ALA A 27 -3.41 16.84 1.81
C ALA A 27 -3.04 17.66 3.06
N TYR A 28 -3.20 17.12 4.27
CA TYR A 28 -3.05 17.90 5.49
C TYR A 28 -1.58 18.03 5.92
N PHE A 29 -0.85 18.93 5.26
CA PHE A 29 0.40 19.49 5.79
C PHE A 29 0.46 21.00 5.56
N PRO A 30 0.78 21.80 6.60
CA PRO A 30 0.99 23.24 6.43
C PRO A 30 2.17 23.49 5.48
N LYS A 31 2.00 24.41 4.54
CA LYS A 31 3.08 24.84 3.63
C LYS A 31 4.13 25.61 4.42
N VAL A 32 5.12 24.91 4.92
CA VAL A 32 6.34 25.51 5.49
C VAL A 32 7.36 25.68 4.36
N ALA A 33 8.23 26.70 4.44
CA ALA A 33 9.31 26.87 3.47
C ALA A 33 10.16 25.59 3.40
N ALA A 34 10.28 25.03 2.20
CA ALA A 34 10.93 23.76 2.00
C ALA A 34 12.13 23.93 1.07
N THR A 35 13.26 23.35 1.45
CA THR A 35 14.44 23.22 0.58
C THR A 35 14.30 21.96 -0.24
N ARG A 36 14.61 22.04 -1.55
CA ARG A 36 14.69 20.85 -2.40
C ARG A 36 16.02 20.14 -2.13
N ILE A 37 15.92 18.87 -1.79
CA ILE A 37 17.09 18.00 -1.64
C ILE A 37 16.92 16.77 -2.56
N VAL A 38 18.03 16.22 -3.04
CA VAL A 38 18.05 14.97 -3.79
C VAL A 38 18.37 13.84 -2.82
N LYS A 39 17.44 12.91 -2.65
CA LYS A 39 17.64 11.68 -1.89
C LYS A 39 17.96 10.53 -2.84
N GLN A 40 18.90 9.68 -2.44
CA GLN A 40 19.17 8.41 -3.11
C GLN A 40 18.32 7.35 -2.44
N ILE A 41 17.36 6.82 -3.19
CA ILE A 41 16.39 5.84 -2.71
C ILE A 41 16.74 4.48 -3.30
N LYS A 42 16.70 3.44 -2.47
CA LYS A 42 16.81 2.04 -2.88
C LYS A 42 15.91 1.18 -2.00
N TRP A 43 15.58 0.00 -2.46
CA TRP A 43 15.03 -1.03 -1.59
C TRP A 43 16.11 -1.50 -0.60
N GLU A 44 15.75 -1.68 0.65
CA GLU A 44 16.65 -2.12 1.71
C GLU A 44 16.19 -3.47 2.26
N ARG A 45 17.13 -4.36 2.52
CA ARG A 45 16.84 -5.66 3.14
C ARG A 45 16.29 -5.47 4.55
N PRO A 46 15.37 -6.33 5.04
CA PRO A 46 15.00 -6.34 6.45
C PRO A 46 16.17 -6.79 7.34
N ALA A 47 16.03 -6.57 8.63
CA ALA A 47 17.00 -7.04 9.60
C ALA A 47 17.06 -8.57 9.64
N ARG A 48 18.18 -9.12 10.11
CA ARG A 48 18.34 -10.57 10.24
C ARG A 48 17.23 -11.20 11.08
N GLY A 49 16.66 -12.28 10.58
CA GLY A 49 15.54 -12.99 11.21
C GLY A 49 14.18 -12.31 10.96
N TRP A 50 14.12 -11.26 10.14
CA TRP A 50 12.89 -10.59 9.75
C TRP A 50 12.57 -10.87 8.29
N VAL A 51 11.30 -10.89 7.97
CA VAL A 51 10.82 -10.80 6.59
C VAL A 51 10.30 -9.40 6.32
N LYS A 52 10.37 -8.97 5.06
CA LYS A 52 9.81 -7.69 4.62
C LYS A 52 8.56 -7.94 3.79
N LEU A 53 7.47 -7.30 4.17
CA LEU A 53 6.25 -7.21 3.40
C LEU A 53 6.18 -5.82 2.76
N ASN A 54 6.34 -5.75 1.45
CA ASN A 54 6.01 -4.56 0.66
C ASN A 54 4.59 -4.70 0.11
N THR A 55 3.76 -3.68 0.25
CA THR A 55 2.40 -3.65 -0.33
C THR A 55 2.17 -2.42 -1.20
N ASP A 56 1.25 -2.53 -2.14
CA ASP A 56 0.79 -1.43 -2.99
C ASP A 56 -0.65 -1.66 -3.42
N GLY A 57 -1.34 -0.57 -3.70
CA GLY A 57 -2.69 -0.56 -4.25
C GLY A 57 -2.79 0.37 -5.45
N SER A 58 -3.36 -0.13 -6.54
CA SER A 58 -3.55 0.65 -7.76
C SER A 58 -5.02 0.74 -8.13
N SER A 59 -5.46 1.93 -8.57
CA SER A 59 -6.77 2.14 -9.18
C SER A 59 -6.58 2.82 -10.53
N LEU A 60 -7.07 2.19 -11.60
CA LEU A 60 -7.05 2.70 -12.96
C LEU A 60 -8.21 3.70 -13.16
N GLY A 61 -8.04 4.90 -12.69
CA GLY A 61 -9.07 5.88 -12.38
C GLY A 61 -9.21 6.00 -10.86
N ASN A 62 -9.91 6.99 -10.31
CA ASN A 62 -10.06 7.10 -8.86
C ASN A 62 -11.44 7.67 -8.49
N PRO A 63 -12.45 6.76 -8.32
CA PRO A 63 -12.41 5.29 -8.36
C PRO A 63 -12.29 4.72 -9.79
N GLY A 64 -11.79 3.47 -9.85
CA GLY A 64 -11.63 2.72 -11.09
C GLY A 64 -11.33 1.25 -10.83
N LEU A 65 -11.02 0.48 -11.88
CA LEU A 65 -10.56 -0.90 -11.72
C LEU A 65 -9.33 -0.91 -10.83
N ALA A 66 -9.36 -1.71 -9.76
CA ALA A 66 -8.37 -1.65 -8.71
C ALA A 66 -7.80 -3.03 -8.36
N GLY A 67 -6.51 -3.05 -8.01
CA GLY A 67 -5.80 -4.22 -7.52
C GLY A 67 -5.02 -3.87 -6.25
N GLY A 68 -5.01 -4.82 -5.30
CA GLY A 68 -4.16 -4.80 -4.13
C GLY A 68 -3.14 -5.91 -4.21
N VAL A 69 -1.90 -5.64 -3.82
CA VAL A 69 -0.79 -6.59 -3.96
C VAL A 69 0.16 -6.55 -2.79
N GLY A 70 0.96 -7.60 -2.66
CA GLY A 70 2.11 -7.61 -1.77
C GLY A 70 3.17 -8.60 -2.22
N VAL A 71 4.37 -8.34 -1.74
CA VAL A 71 5.55 -9.18 -1.92
C VAL A 71 6.20 -9.37 -0.56
N ILE A 72 6.52 -10.62 -0.21
CA ILE A 72 7.26 -10.97 1.00
C ILE A 72 8.64 -11.47 0.59
N GLN A 73 9.66 -10.88 1.20
CA GLN A 73 11.07 -11.17 0.97
C GLN A 73 11.77 -11.53 2.28
N ASP A 74 12.79 -12.38 2.20
CA ASP A 74 13.63 -12.72 3.35
C ASP A 74 14.72 -11.67 3.62
N GLU A 75 15.57 -11.96 4.61
CA GLU A 75 16.69 -11.10 5.03
C GLU A 75 17.81 -10.99 3.97
N GLU A 76 17.88 -11.90 3.02
CA GLU A 76 18.77 -11.84 1.86
C GLU A 76 18.15 -11.08 0.68
N GLY A 77 16.85 -10.78 0.75
CA GLY A 77 16.06 -10.16 -0.29
C GLY A 77 15.46 -11.15 -1.30
N ASN A 78 15.54 -12.45 -1.02
CA ASN A 78 14.93 -13.45 -1.88
C ASN A 78 13.40 -13.37 -1.81
N TRP A 79 12.75 -13.68 -2.93
CA TRP A 79 11.31 -13.80 -2.99
C TRP A 79 10.83 -15.02 -2.20
N ILE A 80 9.99 -14.82 -1.20
CA ILE A 80 9.30 -15.91 -0.51
C ILE A 80 7.97 -16.18 -1.19
N VAL A 81 7.12 -15.15 -1.26
CA VAL A 81 5.78 -15.24 -1.84
C VAL A 81 5.28 -13.85 -2.21
N GLY A 82 4.48 -13.76 -3.26
CA GLY A 82 3.74 -12.56 -3.60
C GLY A 82 2.28 -12.89 -3.87
N PHE A 83 1.45 -11.87 -3.95
CA PHE A 83 0.05 -12.02 -4.33
C PHE A 83 -0.45 -10.81 -5.11
N ALA A 84 -1.53 -11.04 -5.85
CA ALA A 84 -2.31 -9.99 -6.48
C ALA A 84 -3.80 -10.29 -6.35
N ARG A 85 -4.56 -9.26 -5.97
CA ARG A 85 -6.03 -9.26 -5.86
C ARG A 85 -6.62 -8.34 -6.91
N ASN A 86 -7.66 -8.82 -7.62
CA ASN A 86 -8.61 -7.95 -8.32
C ASN A 86 -9.69 -7.53 -7.32
N ILE A 87 -9.82 -6.22 -7.07
CA ILE A 87 -10.76 -5.67 -6.08
C ILE A 87 -12.07 -5.24 -6.75
N GLY A 88 -12.06 -5.08 -8.08
CA GLY A 88 -13.14 -4.44 -8.80
C GLY A 88 -13.00 -2.92 -8.81
N ILE A 89 -14.11 -2.17 -8.69
CA ILE A 89 -14.07 -0.70 -8.78
C ILE A 89 -13.99 -0.11 -7.37
N THR A 90 -12.87 0.55 -7.08
CA THR A 90 -12.66 1.26 -5.80
C THR A 90 -11.65 2.40 -5.95
N THR A 91 -11.37 3.12 -4.85
CA THR A 91 -10.35 4.18 -4.80
C THR A 91 -8.95 3.60 -4.59
N SER A 92 -7.92 4.37 -4.96
CA SER A 92 -6.53 3.98 -4.69
C SER A 92 -6.26 3.77 -3.20
N PHE A 93 -6.83 4.62 -2.34
CA PHE A 93 -6.67 4.48 -0.88
C PHE A 93 -7.22 3.15 -0.35
N GLN A 94 -8.41 2.73 -0.82
CA GLN A 94 -8.97 1.44 -0.44
C GLN A 94 -8.16 0.27 -1.04
N ALA A 95 -7.64 0.42 -2.25
CA ALA A 95 -6.80 -0.59 -2.86
C ALA A 95 -5.52 -0.85 -2.06
N GLU A 96 -4.89 0.21 -1.55
CA GLU A 96 -3.76 0.13 -0.62
C GLU A 96 -4.09 -0.64 0.66
N LEU A 97 -5.24 -0.33 1.29
CA LEU A 97 -5.69 -1.04 2.49
C LEU A 97 -5.97 -2.52 2.21
N TRP A 98 -6.54 -2.86 1.05
CA TRP A 98 -6.74 -4.25 0.64
C TRP A 98 -5.42 -4.99 0.44
N GLY A 99 -4.44 -4.35 -0.20
CA GLY A 99 -3.09 -4.90 -0.34
C GLY A 99 -2.45 -5.18 1.02
N LEU A 100 -2.54 -4.22 1.95
CA LEU A 100 -2.03 -4.39 3.30
C LEU A 100 -2.73 -5.52 4.06
N ARG A 101 -4.08 -5.56 4.04
CA ARG A 101 -4.85 -6.60 4.72
C ARG A 101 -4.48 -7.99 4.23
N ASP A 102 -4.43 -8.19 2.93
CA ASP A 102 -4.11 -9.49 2.35
C ASP A 102 -2.66 -9.89 2.61
N GLY A 103 -1.73 -8.92 2.58
CA GLY A 103 -0.33 -9.16 2.94
C GLY A 103 -0.16 -9.58 4.39
N LEU A 104 -0.83 -8.91 5.32
CA LEU A 104 -0.83 -9.29 6.75
C LEU A 104 -1.48 -10.67 6.96
N THR A 105 -2.57 -10.96 6.24
CA THR A 105 -3.20 -12.30 6.27
C THR A 105 -2.20 -13.36 5.87
N LEU A 106 -1.49 -13.16 4.77
CA LEU A 106 -0.49 -14.10 4.28
C LEU A 106 0.68 -14.26 5.26
N CYS A 107 1.14 -13.17 5.90
CA CYS A 107 2.16 -13.24 6.94
C CYS A 107 1.72 -14.11 8.13
N VAL A 108 0.47 -13.98 8.55
CA VAL A 108 -0.11 -14.78 9.64
C VAL A 108 -0.26 -16.25 9.24
N GLU A 109 -0.73 -16.54 8.02
CA GLU A 109 -0.89 -17.91 7.50
C GLU A 109 0.45 -18.61 7.33
N CYS A 110 1.49 -17.88 6.92
CA CYS A 110 2.87 -18.40 6.84
C CYS A 110 3.58 -18.47 8.19
N ASN A 111 2.93 -18.07 9.30
CA ASN A 111 3.49 -18.05 10.65
C ASN A 111 4.80 -17.26 10.78
N PHE A 112 4.96 -16.14 10.06
CA PHE A 112 6.11 -15.27 10.25
C PHE A 112 6.06 -14.59 11.62
N SER A 113 7.17 -14.70 12.36
CA SER A 113 7.27 -14.16 13.72
C SER A 113 7.75 -12.71 13.76
N ALA A 114 8.47 -12.25 12.73
CA ALA A 114 9.03 -10.90 12.67
C ALA A 114 8.84 -10.33 11.26
N VAL A 115 8.03 -9.28 11.13
CA VAL A 115 7.62 -8.68 9.85
C VAL A 115 7.85 -7.18 9.84
N GLU A 116 8.64 -6.71 8.89
CA GLU A 116 8.77 -5.30 8.54
C GLU A 116 7.82 -5.00 7.38
N VAL A 117 6.81 -4.17 7.62
CA VAL A 117 5.82 -3.76 6.60
C VAL A 117 6.21 -2.41 6.04
N GLU A 118 6.36 -2.33 4.73
CA GLU A 118 6.63 -1.08 4.01
C GLU A 118 5.47 -0.70 3.09
N LEU A 119 5.07 0.57 3.17
CA LEU A 119 3.98 1.21 2.44
C LEU A 119 4.48 2.50 1.80
N ASP A 120 4.15 2.74 0.53
CA ASP A 120 4.44 4.04 -0.10
C ASP A 120 3.28 5.04 0.07
N ALA A 121 2.09 4.57 0.48
CA ALA A 121 0.94 5.39 0.82
C ALA A 121 1.03 5.90 2.27
N ARG A 122 1.63 7.08 2.47
CA ARG A 122 1.76 7.71 3.81
C ARG A 122 0.42 7.81 4.55
N SER A 123 -0.65 8.15 3.84
CA SER A 123 -1.98 8.26 4.42
C SER A 123 -2.52 6.93 4.99
N VAL A 124 -2.19 5.80 4.37
CA VAL A 124 -2.54 4.47 4.89
C VAL A 124 -1.72 4.17 6.13
N LEU A 125 -0.42 4.43 6.10
CA LEU A 125 0.44 4.27 7.27
C LEU A 125 -0.06 5.08 8.47
N ASP A 126 -0.42 6.36 8.26
CA ASP A 126 -0.92 7.24 9.31
C ASP A 126 -2.23 6.71 9.92
N VAL A 127 -3.15 6.18 9.13
CA VAL A 127 -4.41 5.60 9.61
C VAL A 127 -4.18 4.28 10.38
N ILE A 128 -3.28 3.42 9.91
CA ILE A 128 -2.97 2.15 10.57
C ILE A 128 -2.27 2.36 11.92
N THR A 129 -1.38 3.34 12.00
CA THR A 129 -0.63 3.65 13.22
C THR A 129 -1.39 4.56 14.18
N SER A 130 -2.47 5.22 13.72
CA SER A 130 -3.32 6.05 14.57
C SER A 130 -4.18 5.19 15.52
N PRO A 131 -4.34 5.60 16.78
CA PRO A 131 -5.23 4.90 17.72
C PRO A 131 -6.70 4.96 17.33
N VAL A 132 -7.12 5.98 16.57
CA VAL A 132 -8.53 6.21 16.20
C VAL A 132 -8.66 6.35 14.69
N CYS A 133 -9.60 5.61 14.09
CA CYS A 133 -10.06 5.80 12.73
C CYS A 133 -11.46 6.44 12.75
N SER A 134 -11.57 7.70 12.34
CA SER A 134 -12.84 8.45 12.33
C SER A 134 -13.67 8.23 11.05
N ASN A 135 -13.17 7.50 10.07
CA ASN A 135 -13.83 7.29 8.79
C ASN A 135 -14.60 5.96 8.76
N SER A 136 -15.90 6.00 8.95
CA SER A 136 -16.78 4.82 9.01
C SER A 136 -16.75 3.92 7.74
N LEU A 137 -16.37 4.45 6.57
CA LEU A 137 -16.35 3.69 5.31
C LEU A 137 -15.14 2.76 5.18
N ILE A 138 -14.07 3.04 5.91
CA ILE A 138 -12.83 2.26 5.88
C ILE A 138 -12.53 1.58 7.23
N THR A 139 -13.33 1.90 8.28
CA THR A 139 -13.06 1.44 9.66
C THR A 139 -12.91 -0.07 9.72
N SER A 140 -13.81 -0.84 9.12
CA SER A 140 -13.75 -2.30 9.16
C SER A 140 -12.46 -2.84 8.55
N LEU A 141 -12.03 -2.28 7.42
CA LEU A 141 -10.81 -2.74 6.75
C LEU A 141 -9.55 -2.34 7.53
N VAL A 142 -9.56 -1.16 8.16
CA VAL A 142 -8.49 -0.71 9.06
C VAL A 142 -8.42 -1.57 10.31
N ASP A 143 -9.56 -1.90 10.90
CA ASP A 143 -9.65 -2.76 12.08
C ASP A 143 -9.18 -4.19 11.77
N ASP A 144 -9.56 -4.74 10.61
CA ASP A 144 -9.02 -6.02 10.13
C ASP A 144 -7.48 -6.00 10.05
N CYS A 145 -6.90 -4.95 9.44
CA CYS A 145 -5.46 -4.81 9.37
C CYS A 145 -4.81 -4.74 10.75
N LYS A 146 -5.38 -3.96 11.67
CA LYS A 146 -4.88 -3.83 13.05
C LYS A 146 -4.97 -5.16 13.80
N GLN A 147 -6.07 -5.89 13.68
CA GLN A 147 -6.23 -7.20 14.31
C GLN A 147 -5.25 -8.23 13.76
N LEU A 148 -5.02 -8.26 12.44
CA LEU A 148 -4.01 -9.13 11.83
C LEU A 148 -2.60 -8.78 12.34
N ALA A 149 -2.28 -7.50 12.43
CA ALA A 149 -0.99 -7.04 12.94
C ALA A 149 -0.73 -7.51 14.38
N THR A 150 -1.75 -7.55 15.26
CA THR A 150 -1.59 -8.06 16.64
C THR A 150 -1.29 -9.55 16.72
N ARG A 151 -1.52 -10.30 15.63
CA ARG A 151 -1.23 -11.74 15.57
C ARG A 151 0.22 -12.04 15.18
N ILE A 152 0.98 -11.03 14.76
CA ILE A 152 2.39 -11.15 14.40
C ILE A 152 3.22 -10.70 15.62
N PRO A 153 4.05 -11.57 16.22
CA PRO A 153 4.76 -11.28 17.46
C PRO A 153 5.63 -10.01 17.41
N TRP A 154 6.33 -9.82 16.29
CA TRP A 154 7.17 -8.64 16.06
C TRP A 154 6.81 -8.02 14.73
N ILE A 155 6.19 -6.85 14.76
CA ILE A 155 5.80 -6.12 13.56
C ILE A 155 6.25 -4.67 13.64
N SER A 156 6.75 -4.14 12.52
CA SER A 156 7.04 -2.72 12.36
C SER A 156 6.45 -2.21 11.06
N PHE A 157 5.93 -0.98 11.08
CA PHE A 157 5.40 -0.31 9.90
C PHE A 157 6.29 0.86 9.52
N LYS A 158 6.68 0.94 8.25
CA LYS A 158 7.54 1.99 7.71
C LYS A 158 6.97 2.58 6.44
N HIS A 159 7.21 3.86 6.23
CA HIS A 159 6.98 4.47 4.94
C HIS A 159 8.19 4.24 4.05
N CYS A 160 7.98 3.78 2.83
CA CYS A 160 8.99 3.76 1.78
C CYS A 160 8.60 4.72 0.65
N TYR A 161 9.58 5.09 -0.17
CA TYR A 161 9.28 5.80 -1.41
C TYR A 161 8.92 4.80 -2.52
N ARG A 162 8.13 5.23 -3.50
CA ARG A 162 7.71 4.39 -4.63
C ARG A 162 8.90 3.74 -5.35
N GLU A 163 10.04 4.43 -5.41
CA GLU A 163 11.27 3.91 -6.02
C GLU A 163 11.83 2.68 -5.27
N ALA A 164 11.55 2.54 -3.99
CA ALA A 164 11.86 1.34 -3.20
C ALA A 164 10.69 0.33 -3.15
N ASN A 165 9.60 0.56 -3.90
CA ASN A 165 8.41 -0.28 -3.95
C ASN A 165 7.98 -0.62 -5.39
N TRP A 166 8.92 -0.61 -6.33
CA TRP A 166 8.61 -0.74 -7.75
C TRP A 166 8.07 -2.12 -8.14
N SER A 167 8.55 -3.18 -7.49
CA SER A 167 8.08 -4.54 -7.73
C SER A 167 6.59 -4.66 -7.43
N THR A 168 6.14 -4.18 -6.28
CA THR A 168 4.73 -4.16 -5.90
C THR A 168 3.92 -3.22 -6.78
N HIS A 169 4.46 -2.02 -7.09
CA HIS A 169 3.76 -1.07 -7.97
C HIS A 169 3.46 -1.67 -9.34
N LYS A 170 4.41 -2.39 -9.92
CA LYS A 170 4.19 -3.07 -11.21
C LYS A 170 3.16 -4.17 -11.08
N LEU A 171 3.22 -4.95 -10.00
CA LEU A 171 2.30 -6.03 -9.72
C LEU A 171 0.86 -5.52 -9.48
N ALA A 172 0.67 -4.36 -8.82
CA ALA A 172 -0.63 -3.77 -8.52
C ALA A 172 -1.43 -3.43 -9.79
N ARG A 173 -0.76 -2.96 -10.82
CA ARG A 173 -1.39 -2.69 -12.12
C ARG A 173 -1.83 -3.98 -12.82
N MET A 174 -1.09 -5.07 -12.66
CA MET A 174 -1.49 -6.39 -13.17
C MET A 174 -2.70 -6.90 -12.41
N GLY A 175 -2.71 -6.80 -11.08
CA GLY A 175 -3.82 -7.20 -10.23
C GLY A 175 -5.13 -6.49 -10.55
N ALA A 176 -5.08 -5.21 -10.95
CA ALA A 176 -6.26 -4.43 -11.30
C ALA A 176 -7.00 -4.94 -12.55
N VAL A 177 -6.30 -5.62 -13.45
CA VAL A 177 -6.85 -6.10 -14.74
C VAL A 177 -6.88 -7.63 -14.88
N GLN A 178 -6.36 -8.37 -13.89
CA GLN A 178 -6.39 -9.83 -13.93
C GLN A 178 -7.84 -10.37 -13.84
N GLU A 179 -8.11 -11.49 -14.47
CA GLU A 179 -9.42 -12.16 -14.42
C GLU A 179 -9.65 -12.86 -13.08
N SER A 180 -8.61 -13.49 -12.54
CA SER A 180 -8.71 -14.20 -11.26
C SER A 180 -8.88 -13.22 -10.10
N PRO A 181 -9.80 -13.48 -9.16
CA PRO A 181 -10.02 -12.59 -8.03
C PRO A 181 -8.81 -12.49 -7.08
N PHE A 182 -8.02 -13.57 -7.01
CA PHE A 182 -6.81 -13.63 -6.17
C PHE A 182 -5.81 -14.64 -6.75
N VAL A 183 -4.54 -14.25 -6.83
CA VAL A 183 -3.44 -15.09 -7.32
C VAL A 183 -2.27 -15.02 -6.33
N ILE A 184 -1.68 -16.17 -6.02
CA ILE A 184 -0.44 -16.29 -5.24
C ILE A 184 0.71 -16.63 -6.20
N PHE A 185 1.85 -15.95 -6.02
CA PHE A 185 3.07 -16.14 -6.79
C PHE A 185 4.18 -16.70 -5.89
N LEU A 186 4.55 -17.96 -6.08
CA LEU A 186 5.68 -18.60 -5.38
C LEU A 186 7.04 -18.20 -5.95
N SER A 187 7.05 -17.52 -7.08
CA SER A 187 8.23 -16.90 -7.69
C SER A 187 7.82 -15.60 -8.39
N PRO A 188 8.75 -14.67 -8.62
CA PRO A 188 8.43 -13.42 -9.31
C PRO A 188 7.82 -13.68 -10.69
N PRO A 189 6.65 -13.09 -11.01
CA PRO A 189 6.13 -13.13 -12.39
C PRO A 189 7.14 -12.54 -13.37
N VAL A 190 7.15 -13.04 -14.62
CA VAL A 190 8.11 -12.63 -15.66
C VAL A 190 8.17 -11.11 -15.80
N ASP A 191 7.02 -10.45 -15.81
CA ASP A 191 6.91 -9.00 -15.92
C ASP A 191 7.52 -8.23 -14.73
N VAL A 192 7.63 -8.85 -13.57
CA VAL A 192 8.17 -8.24 -12.34
C VAL A 192 9.64 -8.59 -12.13
N THR A 193 10.12 -9.70 -12.68
CA THR A 193 11.47 -10.26 -12.45
C THR A 193 12.58 -9.21 -12.63
N ARG A 194 12.53 -8.39 -13.68
CA ARG A 194 13.56 -7.37 -13.94
C ARG A 194 13.62 -6.31 -12.84
N VAL A 195 12.46 -5.83 -12.41
CA VAL A 195 12.37 -4.80 -11.36
C VAL A 195 12.79 -5.38 -10.02
N PHE A 196 12.31 -6.57 -9.71
CA PHE A 196 12.70 -7.33 -8.52
C PHE A 196 14.21 -7.56 -8.43
N SER A 197 14.86 -7.91 -9.54
CA SER A 197 16.34 -8.03 -9.58
C SER A 197 17.03 -6.70 -9.28
N SER A 198 16.46 -5.57 -9.70
CA SER A 198 17.02 -4.24 -9.37
C SER A 198 16.89 -3.92 -7.89
N ASP A 199 15.77 -4.31 -7.24
CA ASP A 199 15.57 -4.17 -5.80
C ASP A 199 16.62 -5.01 -5.04
N MET A 200 16.78 -6.29 -5.41
CA MET A 200 17.79 -7.18 -4.81
C MET A 200 19.22 -6.65 -4.93
N LEU A 201 19.56 -6.04 -6.07
CA LEU A 201 20.90 -5.48 -6.32
C LEU A 201 21.11 -4.14 -5.60
N GLY A 202 20.09 -3.60 -4.95
CA GLY A 202 20.15 -2.32 -4.24
C GLY A 202 20.43 -1.15 -5.17
N VAL A 203 19.82 -1.15 -6.36
CA VAL A 203 19.96 -0.06 -7.34
C VAL A 203 19.40 1.24 -6.74
N PHE A 204 20.18 2.31 -6.83
CA PHE A 204 19.78 3.62 -6.34
C PHE A 204 18.98 4.39 -7.38
N PHE A 205 17.94 5.07 -6.91
CA PHE A 205 17.12 6.00 -7.68
C PHE A 205 17.19 7.39 -7.06
N SER A 206 17.45 8.42 -7.87
CA SER A 206 17.46 9.80 -7.39
C SER A 206 16.04 10.34 -7.31
N ARG A 207 15.68 10.89 -6.16
CA ARG A 207 14.37 11.53 -5.93
C ARG A 207 14.56 12.94 -5.38
N GLU A 208 13.93 13.92 -6.02
CA GLU A 208 13.79 15.26 -5.46
C GLU A 208 12.74 15.24 -4.35
N CYS A 209 13.13 15.61 -3.15
CA CYS A 209 12.27 15.72 -1.97
C CYS A 209 12.24 17.17 -1.47
N LEU A 210 11.11 17.55 -0.86
CA LEU A 210 11.01 18.79 -0.10
C LEU A 210 11.39 18.46 1.36
N GLU A 211 12.42 19.11 1.85
CA GLU A 211 12.80 19.06 3.27
C GLU A 211 12.29 20.31 3.96
N PHE A 212 11.46 20.11 4.99
CA PHE A 212 10.91 21.20 5.76
C PHE A 212 11.89 21.58 6.88
N VAL A 213 12.45 22.76 6.80
CA VAL A 213 13.32 23.29 7.85
C VAL A 213 12.42 23.94 8.90
N PHE A 214 12.25 23.29 10.03
CA PHE A 214 11.67 23.94 11.19
C PHE A 214 12.76 24.83 11.79
N SER A 215 12.61 26.15 11.66
CA SER A 215 13.41 27.08 12.47
C SER A 215 13.04 26.88 13.93
N ALA A 216 14.06 26.60 14.76
CA ALA A 216 13.96 26.47 16.20
C ALA A 216 13.53 27.80 16.86
#